data_cd0cd9b373b420bc551616144859eed9
#
_entry.id   cd0cd9b373b420bc551616144859eed9
#
_cell.length_a   1.000
_cell.length_b   1.000
_cell.length_c   1.000
_cell.angle_alpha   90.00
_cell.angle_beta   90.00
_cell.angle_gamma   90.00
#
_symmetry.space_group_name_H-M   'P 1'
#
loop_
_entity.id
_entity.type
_entity.pdbx_description
1 polymer ?
#
loop_
_entity_poly.entity_id
_entity_poly.type
_entity_poly.pdbx_seq_one_letter_code
_entity_poly.pdbx_strand_id
1 'polypeptide(L)'
;MRRPLADRLIDLCVRDAEKIAESWYQALLRSTRTHSYSSVPKATCIRLAVSMYKNLGSMYFSDNPYQAVEQNLDAAGFTEDQFARGISLEEVVYALILMRREIWFHSERQSIFNVPEDMYELVVGVNRVLLIFDYATYIVVAKYKEMSRKVNKA
;
A
#
# COMPACT_ATOMS: atom_id res chain seq x y z
N MET A 1 24.80 -8.62 -16.53
CA MET A 1 23.87 -9.59 -15.93
C MET A 1 22.57 -8.87 -15.60
N ARG A 2 21.44 -9.47 -15.97
CA ARG A 2 20.14 -8.86 -15.72
C ARG A 2 19.77 -9.02 -14.26
N ARG A 3 19.22 -7.94 -13.66
CA ARG A 3 18.82 -7.96 -12.26
C ARG A 3 17.52 -8.77 -12.08
N PRO A 4 17.34 -9.42 -10.91
CA PRO A 4 16.08 -10.10 -10.61
C PRO A 4 14.87 -9.18 -10.76
N LEU A 5 13.74 -9.74 -11.13
CA LEU A 5 12.49 -8.99 -11.30
C LEU A 5 12.10 -8.27 -10.02
N ALA A 6 12.27 -8.94 -8.86
CA ALA A 6 11.95 -8.34 -7.57
C ALA A 6 12.71 -7.04 -7.34
N ASP A 7 14.01 -7.04 -7.62
CA ASP A 7 14.83 -5.83 -7.46
C ASP A 7 14.36 -4.71 -8.39
N ARG A 8 14.03 -5.06 -9.64
CA ARG A 8 13.54 -4.08 -10.60
C ARG A 8 12.18 -3.49 -10.18
N LEU A 9 11.28 -4.34 -9.69
CA LEU A 9 9.96 -3.92 -9.23
C LEU A 9 10.08 -2.99 -8.01
N ILE A 10 10.89 -3.38 -7.04
CA ILE A 10 11.10 -2.60 -5.83
C ILE A 10 11.75 -1.25 -6.15
N ASP A 11 12.78 -1.26 -6.98
CA ASP A 11 13.45 -0.01 -7.39
C ASP A 11 12.48 0.93 -8.11
N LEU A 12 11.61 0.39 -8.95
CA LEU A 12 10.60 1.16 -9.64
C LEU A 12 9.65 1.85 -8.64
N CYS A 13 9.16 1.09 -7.66
CA CYS A 13 8.24 1.62 -6.65
C CYS A 13 8.91 2.69 -5.79
N VAL A 14 10.16 2.48 -5.40
CA VAL A 14 10.90 3.45 -4.58
C VAL A 14 11.20 4.71 -5.40
N ARG A 15 11.68 4.55 -6.62
CA ARG A 15 12.02 5.68 -7.49
C ARG A 15 10.81 6.53 -7.84
N ASP A 16 9.70 5.87 -8.17
CA ASP A 16 8.50 6.53 -8.67
C ASP A 16 7.39 6.63 -7.61
N ALA A 17 7.75 6.52 -6.34
CA ALA A 17 6.79 6.51 -5.24
C ALA A 17 5.79 7.68 -5.30
N GLU A 18 6.27 8.88 -5.60
CA GLU A 18 5.41 10.06 -5.68
C GLU A 18 4.46 10.01 -6.86
N LYS A 19 4.91 9.50 -8.02
CA LYS A 19 4.07 9.32 -9.20
C LYS A 19 2.97 8.29 -8.95
N ILE A 20 3.33 7.18 -8.32
CA ILE A 20 2.36 6.12 -8.00
C ILE A 20 1.37 6.64 -6.97
N ALA A 21 1.85 7.38 -5.96
CA ALA A 21 0.98 7.99 -4.95
C ALA A 21 -0.01 8.96 -5.56
N GLU A 22 0.41 9.77 -6.52
CA GLU A 22 -0.49 10.69 -7.24
C GLU A 22 -1.57 9.91 -8.00
N SER A 23 -1.20 8.84 -8.70
CA SER A 23 -2.14 7.96 -9.40
C SER A 23 -3.13 7.32 -8.43
N TRP A 24 -2.65 6.88 -7.27
CA TRP A 24 -3.51 6.34 -6.20
C TRP A 24 -4.51 7.39 -5.71
N TYR A 25 -4.04 8.60 -5.46
CA TYR A 25 -4.91 9.70 -5.02
C TYR A 25 -6.02 9.96 -6.04
N GLN A 26 -5.68 9.99 -7.32
CA GLN A 26 -6.68 10.16 -8.38
C GLN A 26 -7.67 8.99 -8.41
N ALA A 27 -7.19 7.76 -8.17
CA ALA A 27 -8.06 6.59 -8.09
C ALA A 27 -9.03 6.68 -6.90
N LEU A 28 -8.56 7.17 -5.75
CA LEU A 28 -9.42 7.41 -4.58
C LEU A 28 -10.57 8.36 -4.91
N LEU A 29 -10.25 9.45 -5.63
CA LEU A 29 -11.24 10.48 -5.96
C LEU A 29 -12.28 9.98 -6.96
N ARG A 30 -11.89 9.06 -7.85
CA ARG A 30 -12.80 8.49 -8.86
C ARG A 30 -13.66 7.36 -8.32
N SER A 31 -13.26 6.72 -7.24
CA SER A 31 -13.94 5.54 -6.72
C SER A 31 -15.16 5.92 -5.86
N THR A 32 -16.28 5.25 -6.10
CA THR A 32 -17.46 5.40 -5.26
C THR A 32 -17.30 4.70 -3.91
N ARG A 33 -16.29 3.84 -3.77
CA ARG A 33 -16.02 3.08 -2.55
C ARG A 33 -15.04 3.76 -1.61
N THR A 34 -14.54 4.94 -1.99
CA THR A 34 -13.58 5.71 -1.18
C THR A 34 -13.95 7.20 -1.14
N HIS A 35 -15.25 7.48 -1.16
CA HIS A 35 -15.76 8.87 -1.27
C HIS A 35 -15.31 9.75 -0.10
N SER A 36 -15.13 9.20 1.09
CA SER A 36 -14.70 9.97 2.27
C SER A 36 -13.31 10.58 2.11
N TYR A 37 -12.50 10.05 1.22
CA TYR A 37 -11.16 10.59 0.98
C TYR A 37 -11.16 11.94 0.30
N SER A 38 -12.28 12.35 -0.30
CA SER A 38 -12.39 13.70 -0.89
C SER A 38 -12.24 14.81 0.15
N SER A 39 -12.52 14.50 1.42
CA SER A 39 -12.37 15.45 2.53
C SER A 39 -10.99 15.40 3.19
N VAL A 40 -10.14 14.46 2.81
CA VAL A 40 -8.78 14.36 3.34
C VAL A 40 -7.86 15.23 2.49
N PRO A 41 -7.00 16.07 3.12
CA PRO A 41 -6.08 16.88 2.34
C PRO A 41 -5.21 16.02 1.42
N LYS A 42 -5.01 16.46 0.19
CA LYS A 42 -4.19 15.75 -0.80
C LYS A 42 -2.78 15.45 -0.24
N ALA A 43 -2.16 16.44 0.41
CA ALA A 43 -0.82 16.28 0.97
C ALA A 43 -0.75 15.11 1.96
N THR A 44 -1.80 14.92 2.77
CA THR A 44 -1.89 13.81 3.71
C THR A 44 -1.97 12.48 2.98
N CYS A 45 -2.84 12.38 1.96
CA CYS A 45 -2.96 11.16 1.16
C CYS A 45 -1.64 10.80 0.48
N ILE A 46 -0.99 11.77 -0.15
CA ILE A 46 0.28 11.56 -0.84
C ILE A 46 1.36 11.08 0.16
N ARG A 47 1.44 11.72 1.33
CA ARG A 47 2.41 11.34 2.36
C ARG A 47 2.23 9.87 2.80
N LEU A 48 0.98 9.47 3.03
CA LEU A 48 0.68 8.11 3.46
C LEU A 48 1.06 7.07 2.40
N ALA A 49 0.71 7.35 1.14
CA ALA A 49 1.03 6.44 0.04
C ALA A 49 2.53 6.38 -0.23
N VAL A 50 3.21 7.53 -0.23
CA VAL A 50 4.66 7.59 -0.43
C VAL A 50 5.38 6.78 0.64
N SER A 51 4.94 6.88 1.90
CA SER A 51 5.52 6.08 2.99
C SER A 51 5.46 4.60 2.68
N MET A 52 4.33 4.12 2.16
CA MET A 52 4.15 2.72 1.81
C MET A 52 5.04 2.31 0.64
N TYR A 53 5.04 3.09 -0.44
CA TYR A 53 5.79 2.76 -1.65
C TYR A 53 7.31 2.86 -1.44
N LYS A 54 7.79 3.89 -0.77
CA LYS A 54 9.23 4.05 -0.51
C LYS A 54 9.80 2.97 0.40
N ASN A 55 8.98 2.47 1.33
CA ASN A 55 9.41 1.45 2.29
C ASN A 55 9.08 0.03 1.83
N LEU A 56 8.56 -0.13 0.60
CA LEU A 56 8.18 -1.44 0.09
C LEU A 56 9.36 -2.41 0.11
N GLY A 57 10.56 -1.92 -0.21
CA GLY A 57 11.77 -2.75 -0.21
C GLY A 57 12.10 -3.30 1.17
N SER A 58 12.04 -2.47 2.21
CA SER A 58 12.32 -2.93 3.57
C SER A 58 11.32 -3.97 4.05
N MET A 59 10.06 -3.86 3.62
CA MET A 59 9.04 -4.86 3.93
C MET A 59 9.23 -6.13 3.11
N TYR A 60 9.52 -5.97 1.82
CA TYR A 60 9.67 -7.08 0.87
C TYR A 60 10.84 -8.00 1.25
N PHE A 61 11.99 -7.41 1.61
CA PHE A 61 13.21 -8.17 1.90
C PHE A 61 13.38 -8.49 3.39
N SER A 62 12.42 -8.15 4.23
CA SER A 62 12.49 -8.41 5.67
C SER A 62 12.38 -9.90 5.96
N ASP A 63 13.10 -10.35 6.99
CA ASP A 63 12.95 -11.71 7.54
C ASP A 63 11.61 -11.88 8.26
N ASN A 64 11.02 -10.78 8.72
CA ASN A 64 9.70 -10.78 9.36
C ASN A 64 8.83 -9.72 8.69
N PRO A 65 8.23 -10.03 7.52
CA PRO A 65 7.42 -9.06 6.78
C PRO A 65 6.24 -8.51 7.57
N TYR A 66 5.57 -9.32 8.37
CA TYR A 66 4.44 -8.86 9.18
C TYR A 66 4.86 -7.72 10.11
N GLN A 67 5.95 -7.92 10.85
CA GLN A 67 6.47 -6.90 11.76
C GLN A 67 6.90 -5.64 11.02
N ALA A 68 7.54 -5.81 9.86
CA ALA A 68 7.99 -4.68 9.04
C ALA A 68 6.80 -3.85 8.56
N VAL A 69 5.71 -4.49 8.14
CA VAL A 69 4.49 -3.81 7.73
C VAL A 69 3.86 -3.07 8.91
N GLU A 70 3.77 -3.73 10.06
CA GLU A 70 3.21 -3.12 11.27
C GLU A 70 3.97 -1.88 11.67
N GLN A 71 5.30 -1.96 11.70
CA GLN A 71 6.16 -0.82 12.04
C GLN A 71 6.02 0.33 11.04
N ASN A 72 5.89 0.01 9.76
CA ASN A 72 5.74 1.04 8.73
C ASN A 72 4.41 1.77 8.86
N LEU A 73 3.33 1.05 9.10
CA LEU A 73 2.01 1.65 9.30
C LEU A 73 1.98 2.51 10.56
N ASP A 74 2.57 2.01 11.65
CA ASP A 74 2.63 2.75 12.91
C ASP A 74 3.46 4.03 12.78
N ALA A 75 4.61 3.95 12.13
CA ALA A 75 5.49 5.12 11.93
C ALA A 75 4.82 6.21 11.10
N ALA A 76 4.01 5.81 10.11
CA ALA A 76 3.26 6.76 9.28
C ALA A 76 2.00 7.28 9.98
N GLY A 77 1.54 6.62 11.04
CA GLY A 77 0.28 6.93 11.70
C GLY A 77 -0.92 6.64 10.81
N PHE A 78 -0.79 5.69 9.88
CA PHE A 78 -1.80 5.46 8.84
C PHE A 78 -3.17 5.14 9.42
N THR A 79 -3.23 4.12 10.29
CA THR A 79 -4.51 3.62 10.80
C THR A 79 -5.18 4.65 11.72
N GLU A 80 -4.40 5.24 12.60
CA GLU A 80 -4.90 6.24 13.56
C GLU A 80 -5.44 7.48 12.85
N ASP A 81 -4.74 7.92 11.80
CA ASP A 81 -5.19 9.09 11.02
C ASP A 81 -6.53 8.82 10.35
N GLN A 82 -6.67 7.67 9.71
CA GLN A 82 -7.90 7.28 9.02
C GLN A 82 -9.06 7.14 10.02
N PHE A 83 -8.80 6.50 11.15
CA PHE A 83 -9.81 6.31 12.19
C PHE A 83 -10.28 7.66 12.78
N ALA A 84 -9.31 8.54 13.09
CA ALA A 84 -9.61 9.86 13.66
C ALA A 84 -10.43 10.74 12.71
N ARG A 85 -10.28 10.54 11.40
CA ARG A 85 -11.07 11.28 10.39
C ARG A 85 -12.45 10.70 10.17
N GLY A 86 -12.79 9.59 10.83
CA GLY A 86 -14.08 8.94 10.67
C GLY A 86 -14.24 8.18 9.36
N ILE A 87 -13.14 7.82 8.71
CA ILE A 87 -13.21 7.02 7.48
C ILE A 87 -13.58 5.60 7.87
N SER A 88 -14.60 5.04 7.21
CA SER A 88 -15.08 3.70 7.51
C SER A 88 -14.02 2.65 7.19
N LEU A 89 -14.07 1.53 7.91
CA LEU A 89 -13.11 0.44 7.72
C LEU A 89 -13.12 -0.08 6.29
N GLU A 90 -14.30 -0.27 5.71
CA GLU A 90 -14.42 -0.76 4.32
C GLU A 90 -13.80 0.20 3.31
N GLU A 91 -13.88 1.51 3.55
CA GLU A 91 -13.20 2.48 2.69
C GLU A 91 -11.68 2.39 2.80
N VAL A 92 -11.17 2.22 4.02
CA VAL A 92 -9.72 2.08 4.24
C VAL A 92 -9.21 0.81 3.57
N VAL A 93 -9.93 -0.30 3.69
CA VAL A 93 -9.56 -1.56 3.03
C VAL A 93 -9.55 -1.36 1.51
N TYR A 94 -10.56 -0.70 0.96
CA TYR A 94 -10.59 -0.46 -0.48
C TYR A 94 -9.47 0.48 -0.93
N ALA A 95 -9.11 1.46 -0.12
CA ALA A 95 -7.97 2.32 -0.38
C ALA A 95 -6.67 1.53 -0.48
N LEU A 96 -6.48 0.53 0.38
CA LEU A 96 -5.31 -0.37 0.30
C LEU A 96 -5.34 -1.25 -0.95
N ILE A 97 -6.53 -1.71 -1.35
CA ILE A 97 -6.69 -2.46 -2.61
C ILE A 97 -6.26 -1.59 -3.79
N LEU A 98 -6.71 -0.34 -3.84
CA LEU A 98 -6.32 0.59 -4.90
C LEU A 98 -4.82 0.88 -4.88
N MET A 99 -4.23 0.99 -3.67
CA MET A 99 -2.80 1.23 -3.52
C MET A 99 -1.98 0.08 -4.15
N ARG A 100 -2.38 -1.15 -3.91
CA ARG A 100 -1.78 -2.33 -4.52
C ARG A 100 -1.95 -2.34 -6.04
N ARG A 101 -3.16 -2.04 -6.52
CA ARG A 101 -3.45 -2.00 -7.96
C ARG A 101 -2.56 -1.01 -8.70
N GLU A 102 -2.27 0.12 -8.10
CA GLU A 102 -1.45 1.14 -8.75
C GLU A 102 -0.01 0.67 -8.98
N ILE A 103 0.50 -0.21 -8.15
CA ILE A 103 1.81 -0.83 -8.38
C ILE A 103 1.80 -1.60 -9.70
N TRP A 104 0.76 -2.40 -9.95
CA TRP A 104 0.65 -3.20 -11.17
C TRP A 104 0.45 -2.32 -12.40
N PHE A 105 -0.44 -1.35 -12.32
CA PHE A 105 -0.69 -0.44 -13.44
C PHE A 105 0.58 0.34 -13.82
N HIS A 106 1.31 0.82 -12.83
CA HIS A 106 2.56 1.54 -13.09
C HIS A 106 3.63 0.61 -13.67
N SER A 107 3.76 -0.60 -13.13
CA SER A 107 4.72 -1.59 -13.62
C SER A 107 4.41 -2.01 -15.06
N GLU A 108 3.14 -2.16 -15.39
CA GLU A 108 2.69 -2.47 -16.74
C GLU A 108 3.05 -1.34 -17.71
N ARG A 109 2.78 -0.09 -17.32
CA ARG A 109 3.14 1.08 -18.14
C ARG A 109 4.65 1.19 -18.37
N GLN A 110 5.46 0.73 -17.43
CA GLN A 110 6.91 0.75 -17.53
C GLN A 110 7.48 -0.53 -18.19
N SER A 111 6.60 -1.41 -18.67
CA SER A 111 6.98 -2.62 -19.41
C SER A 111 7.92 -3.55 -18.62
N ILE A 112 7.79 -3.57 -17.30
CA ILE A 112 8.71 -4.34 -16.44
C ILE A 112 8.51 -5.86 -16.58
N PHE A 113 7.34 -6.29 -17.08
CA PHE A 113 6.96 -7.70 -17.16
C PHE A 113 7.09 -8.30 -18.56
N ASN A 114 7.79 -7.65 -19.48
CA ASN A 114 7.79 -8.03 -20.91
C ASN A 114 8.75 -9.15 -21.29
N VAL A 115 9.43 -9.77 -20.33
CA VAL A 115 10.46 -10.78 -20.62
C VAL A 115 9.99 -12.16 -20.15
N PRO A 116 9.86 -13.15 -21.09
CA PRO A 116 9.33 -14.47 -20.74
C PRO A 116 10.10 -15.21 -19.64
N GLU A 117 11.41 -15.01 -19.55
CA GLU A 117 12.26 -15.66 -18.54
C GLU A 117 11.90 -15.21 -17.11
N ASP A 118 11.15 -14.10 -16.97
CA ASP A 118 10.75 -13.58 -15.68
C ASP A 118 9.49 -14.22 -15.11
N MET A 119 8.87 -15.18 -15.82
CA MET A 119 7.57 -15.73 -15.39
C MET A 119 7.60 -16.31 -13.98
N TYR A 120 8.61 -17.11 -13.65
CA TYR A 120 8.74 -17.68 -12.32
C TYR A 120 8.96 -16.59 -11.28
N GLU A 121 9.89 -15.68 -11.55
CA GLU A 121 10.19 -14.54 -10.68
C GLU A 121 8.97 -13.63 -10.53
N LEU A 122 8.18 -13.47 -11.58
CA LEU A 122 6.95 -12.69 -11.56
C LEU A 122 5.98 -13.25 -10.53
N VAL A 123 5.73 -14.57 -10.58
CA VAL A 123 4.79 -15.21 -9.65
C VAL A 123 5.27 -15.03 -8.20
N VAL A 124 6.57 -15.28 -7.95
CA VAL A 124 7.14 -15.13 -6.61
C VAL A 124 7.06 -13.68 -6.13
N GLY A 125 7.44 -12.73 -7.00
CA GLY A 125 7.43 -11.31 -6.66
C GLY A 125 6.04 -10.76 -6.41
N VAL A 126 5.07 -11.13 -7.26
CA VAL A 126 3.67 -10.73 -7.11
C VAL A 126 3.12 -11.27 -5.79
N ASN A 127 3.33 -12.54 -5.50
CA ASN A 127 2.83 -13.16 -4.27
C ASN A 127 3.40 -12.46 -3.03
N ARG A 128 4.67 -12.07 -3.07
CA ARG A 128 5.29 -11.42 -1.92
C ARG A 128 4.75 -10.00 -1.71
N VAL A 129 4.51 -9.26 -2.77
CA VAL A 129 3.87 -7.94 -2.68
C VAL A 129 2.43 -8.08 -2.18
N LEU A 130 1.69 -9.07 -2.68
CA LEU A 130 0.34 -9.36 -2.20
C LEU A 130 0.36 -9.67 -0.70
N LEU A 131 1.33 -10.44 -0.24
CA LEU A 131 1.45 -10.77 1.17
C LEU A 131 1.64 -9.51 2.03
N ILE A 132 2.44 -8.56 1.58
CA ILE A 132 2.65 -7.28 2.29
C ILE A 132 1.31 -6.55 2.46
N PHE A 133 0.52 -6.45 1.38
CA PHE A 133 -0.78 -5.77 1.44
C PHE A 133 -1.83 -6.58 2.19
N ASP A 134 -1.75 -7.90 2.19
CA ASP A 134 -2.60 -8.75 3.02
C ASP A 134 -2.33 -8.48 4.51
N TYR A 135 -1.06 -8.40 4.91
CA TYR A 135 -0.69 -8.06 6.27
C TYR A 135 -1.16 -6.64 6.64
N ALA A 136 -0.97 -5.68 5.75
CA ALA A 136 -1.43 -4.32 5.98
C ALA A 136 -2.95 -4.29 6.23
N THR A 137 -3.70 -5.01 5.42
CA THR A 137 -5.16 -5.11 5.55
C THR A 137 -5.54 -5.72 6.89
N TYR A 138 -4.92 -6.84 7.25
CA TYR A 138 -5.19 -7.51 8.53
C TYR A 138 -4.90 -6.59 9.72
N ILE A 139 -3.73 -5.95 9.71
CA ILE A 139 -3.30 -5.06 10.79
C ILE A 139 -4.28 -3.89 10.94
N VAL A 140 -4.69 -3.27 9.84
CA VAL A 140 -5.64 -2.16 9.87
C VAL A 140 -6.99 -2.60 10.43
N VAL A 141 -7.49 -3.76 9.99
CA VAL A 141 -8.77 -4.29 10.47
C VAL A 141 -8.72 -4.55 11.97
N ALA A 142 -7.66 -5.22 12.45
CA ALA A 142 -7.50 -5.53 13.87
C ALA A 142 -7.40 -4.26 14.71
N LYS A 143 -6.67 -3.27 14.23
CA LYS A 143 -6.48 -2.00 14.94
C LYS A 143 -7.76 -1.16 14.97
N TYR A 144 -8.51 -1.11 13.87
CA TYR A 144 -9.82 -0.45 13.85
C TYR A 144 -10.77 -1.05 14.87
N LYS A 145 -10.80 -2.39 14.93
CA LYS A 145 -11.64 -3.10 15.90
C LYS A 145 -11.24 -2.75 17.33
N GLU A 146 -9.95 -2.71 17.62
CA GLU A 146 -9.44 -2.35 18.95
C GLU A 146 -9.80 -0.92 19.32
N MET A 147 -9.58 0.03 18.41
CA MET A 147 -9.90 1.44 18.64
C MET A 147 -11.41 1.67 18.82
N SER A 148 -12.23 0.95 18.07
CA SER A 148 -13.69 1.02 18.20
C SER A 148 -14.15 0.53 19.58
N ARG A 149 -13.53 -0.52 20.11
CA ARG A 149 -13.84 -1.00 21.46
C ARG A 149 -13.50 0.03 22.52
N LYS A 150 -12.35 0.70 22.38
CA LYS A 150 -11.94 1.74 23.33
C LYS A 150 -12.92 2.90 23.36
N VAL A 151 -13.39 3.32 22.19
CA VAL A 151 -14.39 4.40 22.07
C VAL A 151 -15.70 3.98 22.73
N ASN A 152 -16.15 2.75 22.51
CA ASN A 152 -17.43 2.26 23.05
C ASN A 152 -17.40 2.03 24.57
N LYS A 153 -16.19 1.95 25.18
CA LYS A 153 -16.04 1.79 26.62
C LYS A 153 -15.92 3.11 27.38
N ALA A 154 -15.76 4.21 26.67
CA ALA A 154 -15.59 5.52 27.28
C ALA A 154 -16.91 6.14 27.76
#